data_7db2b53fea3d8010745f6838c3aa421e
#
_entry.id   7db2b53fea3d8010745f6838c3aa421e
#
_cell.length_a   1.000
_cell.length_b   1.000
_cell.length_c   1.000
_cell.angle_alpha   90.00
_cell.angle_beta   90.00
_cell.angle_gamma   90.00
#
_symmetry.space_group_name_H-M   'P 1'
#
loop_
_entity.id
_entity.type
_entity.pdbx_description
1 polymer ?
#
loop_
_entity_poly.entity_id
_entity_poly.type
_entity_poly.pdbx_seq_one_letter_code
_entity_poly.pdbx_strand_id
1 'polypeptide(L)'
;VVVAVDGGTQFFGGTTTVTAKSTRVRARIVAHTIHEQIIAADKVFVMGHMMEDFDSIGSAIGVAKMALSLQKETYIVVSGETDALDKIKEMLQRDELKLIQDDEQYLELMLEGPEAMAHITPGSLLFLVDHHRPMLCASKEVMEAIPKRIIIDHHRRAEDAIKETVLQYMEPSSSSTSELVTELVGYFNDRMEFTKGEATALYAGIVVDTKNFAVQTGERTFEAAALLRRSGADPTVVRQLFKDDMETFQIRSRLIAEAESPEPGLIVSVYEQAPKEAKSSVIAAQTADTMVAISGIYVSVAIVQ
;
A
#
# COMPACT_ATOMS: atom_id res chain seq x y z
N VAL A 1 15.71 1.67 -19.58
CA VAL A 1 17.17 1.46 -19.50
C VAL A 1 17.44 0.19 -18.70
N VAL A 2 18.30 -0.66 -19.18
CA VAL A 2 18.72 -1.90 -18.50
C VAL A 2 20.14 -1.71 -18.02
N VAL A 3 20.40 -1.93 -16.74
CA VAL A 3 21.75 -1.87 -16.18
C VAL A 3 22.04 -3.21 -15.49
N ALA A 4 23.15 -3.83 -15.85
CA ALA A 4 23.66 -5.04 -15.20
C ALA A 4 24.65 -4.60 -14.10
N VAL A 5 24.37 -4.95 -12.84
CA VAL A 5 25.23 -4.68 -11.69
C VAL A 5 25.39 -5.96 -10.89
N ASP A 6 26.62 -6.40 -10.66
CA ASP A 6 27.02 -7.52 -9.79
C ASP A 6 26.20 -8.83 -10.02
N GLY A 7 26.05 -9.23 -11.27
CA GLY A 7 25.39 -10.50 -11.63
C GLY A 7 23.86 -10.43 -11.68
N GLY A 8 23.25 -9.29 -11.39
CA GLY A 8 21.81 -9.03 -11.52
C GLY A 8 21.51 -8.00 -12.60
N THR A 9 20.39 -8.16 -13.30
CA THR A 9 19.90 -7.20 -14.28
C THR A 9 18.85 -6.29 -13.61
N GLN A 10 19.07 -5.00 -13.59
CA GLN A 10 18.11 -4.01 -13.10
C GLN A 10 17.48 -3.25 -14.26
N PHE A 11 16.14 -3.12 -14.25
CA PHE A 11 15.38 -2.43 -15.29
C PHE A 11 14.93 -1.06 -14.79
N PHE A 12 15.25 -0.02 -15.53
CA PHE A 12 14.84 1.36 -15.23
C PHE A 12 13.92 1.86 -16.36
N GLY A 13 12.65 2.06 -16.05
CA GLY A 13 11.65 2.51 -17.03
C GLY A 13 11.32 1.48 -18.11
N GLY A 14 10.20 1.64 -18.79
CA GLY A 14 9.72 0.71 -19.83
C GLY A 14 8.74 -0.35 -19.30
N THR A 15 8.03 -1.03 -20.19
CA THR A 15 7.19 -2.21 -19.88
C THR A 15 8.06 -3.46 -19.88
N THR A 16 8.14 -4.15 -18.74
CA THR A 16 8.86 -5.43 -18.65
C THR A 16 7.88 -6.58 -18.54
N THR A 17 7.89 -7.46 -19.51
CA THR A 17 7.27 -8.78 -19.40
C THR A 17 8.26 -9.71 -18.69
N VAL A 18 8.07 -9.91 -17.38
CA VAL A 18 8.85 -10.90 -16.59
C VAL A 18 8.14 -12.24 -16.64
N THR A 19 8.85 -13.32 -16.91
CA THR A 19 8.29 -14.68 -16.93
C THR A 19 7.91 -15.14 -15.50
N ALA A 20 6.65 -15.50 -15.29
CA ALA A 20 6.05 -15.85 -13.99
C ALA A 20 6.81 -16.91 -13.15
N LYS A 21 7.61 -17.78 -13.75
CA LYS A 21 8.38 -18.83 -13.05
C LYS A 21 9.52 -18.30 -12.18
N SER A 22 10.20 -17.25 -12.60
CA SER A 22 11.35 -16.67 -11.86
C SER A 22 10.90 -15.92 -10.61
N THR A 23 9.72 -15.30 -10.64
CA THR A 23 9.19 -14.50 -9.55
C THR A 23 8.74 -15.35 -8.35
N ARG A 24 8.09 -16.51 -8.56
CA ARG A 24 7.65 -17.40 -7.46
C ARG A 24 8.80 -18.03 -6.67
N VAL A 25 9.90 -18.40 -7.34
CA VAL A 25 11.11 -18.90 -6.66
C VAL A 25 11.72 -17.79 -5.82
N ARG A 26 11.77 -16.56 -6.36
CA ARG A 26 12.27 -15.39 -5.64
C ARG A 26 11.40 -15.08 -4.43
N ALA A 27 10.07 -15.10 -4.55
CA ALA A 27 9.15 -14.86 -3.44
C ALA A 27 9.35 -15.85 -2.29
N ARG A 28 9.58 -17.14 -2.57
CA ARG A 28 9.90 -18.15 -1.53
C ARG A 28 11.20 -17.85 -0.80
N ILE A 29 12.25 -17.48 -1.53
CA ILE A 29 13.55 -17.14 -0.93
C ILE A 29 13.39 -15.88 -0.05
N VAL A 30 12.67 -14.87 -0.56
CA VAL A 30 12.39 -13.64 0.17
C VAL A 30 11.57 -13.93 1.44
N ALA A 31 10.51 -14.73 1.37
CA ALA A 31 9.70 -15.10 2.52
C ALA A 31 10.54 -15.81 3.60
N HIS A 32 11.44 -16.73 3.20
CA HIS A 32 12.35 -17.38 4.13
C HIS A 32 13.36 -16.40 4.77
N THR A 33 13.94 -15.51 3.97
CA THR A 33 14.83 -14.46 4.49
C THR A 33 14.10 -13.53 5.47
N ILE A 34 12.88 -13.11 5.16
CA ILE A 34 12.03 -12.31 6.05
C ILE A 34 11.79 -13.05 7.36
N HIS A 35 11.46 -14.33 7.30
CA HIS A 35 11.24 -15.18 8.49
C HIS A 35 12.48 -15.17 9.41
N GLU A 36 13.67 -15.39 8.85
CA GLU A 36 14.93 -15.36 9.62
C GLU A 36 15.20 -13.99 10.25
N GLN A 37 14.96 -12.90 9.49
CA GLN A 37 15.18 -11.54 9.99
C GLN A 37 14.18 -11.17 11.10
N ILE A 38 12.94 -11.57 11.00
CA ILE A 38 11.93 -11.37 12.06
C ILE A 38 12.32 -12.16 13.32
N ILE A 39 12.75 -13.42 13.21
CA ILE A 39 13.21 -14.21 14.36
C ILE A 39 14.39 -13.54 15.07
N ALA A 40 15.33 -13.00 14.31
CA ALA A 40 16.53 -12.36 14.84
C ALA A 40 16.28 -10.95 15.42
N ALA A 41 15.14 -10.34 15.15
CA ALA A 41 14.77 -9.01 15.64
C ALA A 41 14.25 -9.07 17.09
N ASP A 42 14.50 -8.00 17.85
CA ASP A 42 13.87 -7.79 19.17
C ASP A 42 12.41 -7.37 18.98
N LYS A 43 12.20 -6.36 18.13
CA LYS A 43 10.89 -5.79 17.80
C LYS A 43 10.80 -5.53 16.31
N VAL A 44 9.59 -5.52 15.79
CA VAL A 44 9.29 -5.27 14.37
C VAL A 44 8.48 -4.00 14.21
N PHE A 45 8.92 -3.13 13.33
CA PHE A 45 8.19 -1.93 12.92
C PHE A 45 7.85 -2.06 11.44
N VAL A 46 6.64 -1.67 11.08
CA VAL A 46 6.18 -1.63 9.69
C VAL A 46 5.70 -0.22 9.38
N MET A 47 6.17 0.36 8.31
CA MET A 47 5.86 1.74 7.95
C MET A 47 5.61 1.85 6.45
N GLY A 48 4.50 2.49 6.09
CA GLY A 48 4.18 2.87 4.72
C GLY A 48 4.63 4.30 4.39
N HIS A 49 4.10 4.82 3.30
CA HIS A 49 4.34 6.22 2.92
C HIS A 49 3.44 7.20 3.70
N MET A 50 3.87 8.47 3.79
CA MET A 50 3.21 9.52 4.60
C MET A 50 1.77 9.87 4.17
N MET A 51 1.39 9.54 2.95
CA MET A 51 0.03 9.73 2.43
C MET A 51 -0.62 8.35 2.28
N GLU A 52 -0.72 7.62 3.39
CA GLU A 52 -1.18 6.23 3.37
C GLU A 52 -2.46 6.07 2.56
N ASP A 53 -2.43 5.16 1.63
CA ASP A 53 -3.59 4.64 0.94
C ASP A 53 -3.91 3.19 1.39
N PHE A 54 -4.86 2.56 0.74
CA PHE A 54 -5.26 1.21 1.12
C PHE A 54 -4.19 0.16 0.82
N ASP A 55 -3.29 0.38 -0.16
CA ASP A 55 -2.20 -0.56 -0.43
C ASP A 55 -1.11 -0.47 0.62
N SER A 56 -0.73 0.74 0.99
CA SER A 56 0.23 1.00 2.05
C SER A 56 -0.22 0.39 3.39
N ILE A 57 -1.47 0.64 3.81
CA ILE A 57 -1.98 0.13 5.09
C ILE A 57 -2.25 -1.37 5.04
N GLY A 58 -2.85 -1.87 3.95
CA GLY A 58 -3.13 -3.30 3.78
C GLY A 58 -1.85 -4.14 3.80
N SER A 59 -0.82 -3.70 3.07
CA SER A 59 0.49 -4.35 3.07
C SER A 59 1.18 -4.29 4.43
N ALA A 60 1.05 -3.16 5.17
CA ALA A 60 1.57 -3.05 6.52
C ALA A 60 0.91 -4.04 7.49
N ILE A 61 -0.41 -4.19 7.44
CA ILE A 61 -1.17 -5.19 8.22
C ILE A 61 -0.68 -6.61 7.89
N GLY A 62 -0.50 -6.93 6.60
CA GLY A 62 -0.02 -8.24 6.18
C GLY A 62 1.40 -8.57 6.67
N VAL A 63 2.32 -7.58 6.68
CA VAL A 63 3.66 -7.74 7.24
C VAL A 63 3.61 -7.86 8.77
N ALA A 64 2.79 -7.04 9.44
CA ALA A 64 2.59 -7.14 10.89
C ALA A 64 2.07 -8.54 11.27
N LYS A 65 1.14 -9.12 10.49
CA LYS A 65 0.68 -10.51 10.66
C LYS A 65 1.81 -11.52 10.66
N MET A 66 2.79 -11.39 9.74
CA MET A 66 3.95 -12.28 9.72
C MET A 66 4.74 -12.19 11.03
N ALA A 67 4.99 -10.99 11.54
CA ALA A 67 5.74 -10.79 12.79
C ALA A 67 4.96 -11.27 14.03
N LEU A 68 3.66 -10.97 14.10
CA LEU A 68 2.77 -11.42 15.18
C LEU A 68 2.66 -12.94 15.22
N SER A 69 2.66 -13.63 14.07
CA SER A 69 2.63 -15.09 14.00
C SER A 69 3.86 -15.76 14.65
N LEU A 70 4.97 -15.02 14.74
CA LEU A 70 6.20 -15.41 15.43
C LEU A 70 6.29 -14.82 16.85
N GLN A 71 5.16 -14.31 17.38
CA GLN A 71 5.07 -13.71 18.72
C GLN A 71 6.04 -12.54 18.94
N LYS A 72 6.34 -11.77 17.89
CA LYS A 72 7.18 -10.59 17.99
C LYS A 72 6.34 -9.37 18.37
N GLU A 73 6.86 -8.57 19.28
CA GLU A 73 6.35 -7.24 19.58
C GLU A 73 6.42 -6.41 18.29
N THR A 74 5.28 -5.94 17.81
CA THR A 74 5.14 -5.38 16.46
C THR A 74 4.37 -4.06 16.53
N TYR A 75 4.80 -3.09 15.73
CA TYR A 75 4.15 -1.78 15.61
C TYR A 75 4.00 -1.40 14.15
N ILE A 76 2.90 -0.73 13.81
CA ILE A 76 2.66 -0.11 12.51
C ILE A 76 2.80 1.39 12.68
N VAL A 77 3.77 1.99 12.01
CA VAL A 77 4.03 3.44 12.10
C VAL A 77 3.20 4.15 11.06
N VAL A 78 2.34 5.05 11.50
CA VAL A 78 1.41 5.81 10.67
C VAL A 78 1.65 7.30 10.75
N SER A 79 1.24 8.06 9.73
CA SER A 79 1.30 9.54 9.71
C SER A 79 0.20 10.18 10.58
N GLY A 80 -0.91 9.48 10.79
CA GLY A 80 -2.01 9.89 11.65
C GLY A 80 -3.19 10.56 10.97
N GLU A 81 -3.09 11.00 9.71
CA GLU A 81 -4.06 11.94 9.11
C GLU A 81 -4.53 11.57 7.69
N THR A 82 -4.76 10.31 7.38
CA THR A 82 -5.28 9.96 6.05
C THR A 82 -6.67 9.35 6.11
N ASP A 83 -7.50 9.62 5.08
CA ASP A 83 -8.84 9.07 4.95
C ASP A 83 -8.84 7.53 4.87
N ALA A 84 -7.84 6.98 4.20
CA ALA A 84 -7.69 5.53 4.10
C ALA A 84 -7.39 4.89 5.47
N LEU A 85 -6.54 5.53 6.28
CA LEU A 85 -6.23 5.09 7.64
C LEU A 85 -7.47 5.09 8.53
N ASP A 86 -8.24 6.19 8.50
CA ASP A 86 -9.47 6.31 9.30
C ASP A 86 -10.49 5.24 8.91
N LYS A 87 -10.71 5.06 7.61
CA LYS A 87 -11.63 4.04 7.08
C LYS A 87 -11.20 2.62 7.42
N ILE A 88 -9.90 2.32 7.40
CA ILE A 88 -9.39 1.00 7.82
C ILE A 88 -9.56 0.82 9.33
N LYS A 89 -9.27 1.84 10.16
CA LYS A 89 -9.51 1.78 11.61
C LYS A 89 -10.99 1.49 11.91
N GLU A 90 -11.91 2.23 11.28
CA GLU A 90 -13.35 1.98 11.40
C GLU A 90 -13.73 0.56 10.96
N MET A 91 -13.15 0.07 9.86
CA MET A 91 -13.41 -1.28 9.36
C MET A 91 -12.96 -2.34 10.38
N LEU A 92 -11.78 -2.20 10.96
CA LEU A 92 -11.24 -3.17 11.93
C LEU A 92 -12.06 -3.21 13.23
N GLN A 93 -12.81 -2.15 13.56
CA GLN A 93 -13.72 -2.07 14.71
C GLN A 93 -15.07 -2.78 14.49
N ARG A 94 -15.43 -3.12 13.25
CA ARG A 94 -16.75 -3.69 12.94
C ARG A 94 -16.88 -5.13 13.41
N ASP A 95 -17.87 -5.40 14.26
CA ASP A 95 -18.16 -6.75 14.80
C ASP A 95 -18.42 -7.79 13.69
N GLU A 96 -18.99 -7.40 12.57
CA GLU A 96 -19.31 -8.27 11.44
C GLU A 96 -18.06 -8.90 10.77
N LEU A 97 -16.90 -8.25 10.91
CA LEU A 97 -15.62 -8.72 10.38
C LEU A 97 -14.83 -9.52 11.43
N LYS A 98 -15.25 -9.46 12.70
CA LYS A 98 -14.63 -10.20 13.81
C LYS A 98 -15.05 -11.67 13.76
N LEU A 99 -14.23 -12.52 13.18
CA LEU A 99 -14.39 -13.97 13.33
C LEU A 99 -13.65 -14.53 14.53
N ILE A 100 -12.62 -13.85 15.00
CA ILE A 100 -11.80 -14.18 16.16
C ILE A 100 -11.41 -12.84 16.81
N GLN A 101 -11.32 -12.77 18.11
CA GLN A 101 -11.24 -11.59 18.99
C GLN A 101 -10.09 -10.57 18.71
N ASP A 102 -9.33 -10.67 17.64
CA ASP A 102 -8.00 -10.06 17.57
C ASP A 102 -7.80 -8.96 16.53
N ASP A 103 -8.79 -8.60 15.69
CA ASP A 103 -8.58 -7.54 14.69
C ASP A 103 -8.45 -6.13 15.31
N GLU A 104 -9.03 -5.91 16.50
CA GLU A 104 -8.86 -4.66 17.25
C GLU A 104 -7.41 -4.45 17.74
N GLN A 105 -6.62 -5.52 17.90
CA GLN A 105 -5.22 -5.40 18.29
C GLN A 105 -4.43 -4.50 17.34
N TYR A 106 -4.76 -4.48 16.04
CA TYR A 106 -4.07 -3.62 15.08
C TYR A 106 -4.21 -2.14 15.39
N LEU A 107 -5.29 -1.70 16.06
CA LEU A 107 -5.47 -0.31 16.46
C LEU A 107 -4.46 0.10 17.52
N GLU A 108 -4.18 -0.82 18.47
CA GLU A 108 -3.18 -0.61 19.51
C GLU A 108 -1.75 -0.66 18.98
N LEU A 109 -1.55 -1.34 17.83
CA LEU A 109 -0.25 -1.43 17.16
C LEU A 109 0.04 -0.23 16.25
N MET A 110 -0.98 0.55 15.88
CA MET A 110 -0.83 1.73 15.02
C MET A 110 -0.40 2.92 15.85
N LEU A 111 0.87 3.31 15.73
CA LEU A 111 1.47 4.41 16.47
C LEU A 111 1.97 5.51 15.53
N GLU A 112 1.85 6.75 15.93
CA GLU A 112 2.52 7.86 15.27
C GLU A 112 4.03 7.84 15.56
N GLY A 113 4.81 8.53 14.71
CA GLY A 113 6.27 8.55 14.81
C GLY A 113 6.83 8.79 16.21
N PRO A 114 6.40 9.85 16.95
CA PRO A 114 6.89 10.14 18.29
C PRO A 114 6.62 9.02 19.31
N GLU A 115 5.46 8.35 19.23
CA GLU A 115 5.12 7.23 20.09
C GLU A 115 5.95 6.00 19.73
N ALA A 116 6.08 5.68 18.44
CA ALA A 116 6.86 4.56 17.94
C ALA A 116 8.34 4.67 18.35
N MET A 117 8.90 5.89 18.38
CA MET A 117 10.28 6.14 18.82
C MET A 117 10.56 5.63 20.24
N ALA A 118 9.58 5.69 21.14
CA ALA A 118 9.73 5.22 22.52
C ALA A 118 9.91 3.70 22.65
N HIS A 119 9.54 2.94 21.62
CA HIS A 119 9.59 1.49 21.60
C HIS A 119 10.84 0.92 20.89
N ILE A 120 11.63 1.76 20.21
CA ILE A 120 12.78 1.32 19.41
C ILE A 120 13.88 0.77 20.31
N THR A 121 14.47 -0.37 19.91
CA THR A 121 15.63 -0.99 20.54
C THR A 121 16.76 -1.16 19.52
N PRO A 122 18.02 -1.40 19.94
CA PRO A 122 19.12 -1.65 19.00
C PRO A 122 18.91 -2.86 18.10
N GLY A 123 18.07 -3.82 18.49
CA GLY A 123 17.71 -5.00 17.71
C GLY A 123 16.43 -4.86 16.88
N SER A 124 15.85 -3.66 16.81
CA SER A 124 14.62 -3.41 16.02
C SER A 124 14.86 -3.63 14.53
N LEU A 125 13.83 -4.13 13.85
CA LEU A 125 13.74 -4.31 12.39
C LEU A 125 12.61 -3.47 11.83
N LEU A 126 12.91 -2.69 10.78
CA LEU A 126 11.92 -1.87 10.09
C LEU A 126 11.58 -2.44 8.72
N PHE A 127 10.30 -2.66 8.47
CA PHE A 127 9.77 -2.89 7.13
C PHE A 127 9.25 -1.57 6.57
N LEU A 128 9.69 -1.26 5.34
CA LEU A 128 9.16 -0.17 4.53
C LEU A 128 8.32 -0.82 3.43
N VAL A 129 7.03 -0.53 3.43
CA VAL A 129 6.08 -1.11 2.48
C VAL A 129 5.51 -0.03 1.57
N ASP A 130 5.32 -0.38 0.31
CA ASP A 130 4.70 0.46 -0.72
C ASP A 130 5.46 1.74 -1.06
N HIS A 131 6.68 1.84 -0.62
CA HIS A 131 7.62 2.88 -1.02
C HIS A 131 9.06 2.47 -0.72
N HIS A 132 10.01 3.16 -1.34
CA HIS A 132 11.44 2.95 -1.14
C HIS A 132 12.24 4.27 -1.07
N ARG A 133 11.54 5.40 -0.88
CA ARG A 133 12.13 6.74 -0.86
C ARG A 133 12.07 7.35 0.53
N PRO A 134 13.19 7.94 1.05
CA PRO A 134 13.22 8.53 2.38
C PRO A 134 12.20 9.65 2.59
N MET A 135 11.93 10.42 1.51
CA MET A 135 11.00 11.55 1.56
C MET A 135 9.54 11.14 1.71
N LEU A 136 9.21 9.88 1.40
CA LEU A 136 7.85 9.38 1.46
C LEU A 136 7.52 8.66 2.77
N CYS A 137 8.50 8.40 3.65
CA CYS A 137 8.27 7.72 4.92
C CYS A 137 7.23 8.44 5.79
N ALA A 138 6.32 7.69 6.42
CA ALA A 138 5.36 8.23 7.37
C ALA A 138 6.07 8.90 8.57
N SER A 139 7.21 8.38 9.01
CA SER A 139 8.10 9.03 9.97
C SER A 139 9.56 8.88 9.55
N LYS A 140 10.20 10.00 9.25
CA LYS A 140 11.63 10.04 8.92
C LYS A 140 12.50 9.70 10.12
N GLU A 141 12.10 10.13 11.31
CA GLU A 141 12.81 9.90 12.56
C GLU A 141 12.91 8.41 12.87
N VAL A 142 11.79 7.68 12.75
CA VAL A 142 11.75 6.22 12.94
C VAL A 142 12.62 5.52 11.90
N MET A 143 12.54 5.94 10.64
CA MET A 143 13.37 5.38 9.56
C MET A 143 14.85 5.58 9.83
N GLU A 144 15.28 6.74 10.32
CA GLU A 144 16.68 7.04 10.64
C GLU A 144 17.16 6.29 11.90
N ALA A 145 16.27 6.10 12.89
CA ALA A 145 16.60 5.44 14.15
C ALA A 145 16.80 3.92 14.01
N ILE A 146 16.16 3.28 13.00
CA ILE A 146 16.26 1.83 12.79
C ILE A 146 17.13 1.54 11.55
N PRO A 147 18.39 1.11 11.70
CA PRO A 147 19.29 0.87 10.56
C PRO A 147 19.00 -0.45 9.83
N LYS A 148 18.42 -1.45 10.51
CA LYS A 148 18.05 -2.72 9.87
C LYS A 148 16.73 -2.56 9.16
N ARG A 149 16.74 -2.49 7.83
CA ARG A 149 15.55 -2.20 7.00
C ARG A 149 15.32 -3.26 5.96
N ILE A 150 14.05 -3.59 5.73
CA ILE A 150 13.57 -4.43 4.62
C ILE A 150 12.59 -3.59 3.83
N ILE A 151 12.71 -3.58 2.51
CA ILE A 151 11.78 -2.89 1.60
C ILE A 151 10.98 -3.94 0.84
N ILE A 152 9.65 -3.76 0.80
CA ILE A 152 8.71 -4.51 -0.04
C ILE A 152 7.91 -3.48 -0.83
N ASP A 153 8.09 -3.43 -2.15
CA ASP A 153 7.51 -2.37 -2.97
C ASP A 153 7.33 -2.83 -4.42
N HIS A 154 6.26 -2.35 -5.07
CA HIS A 154 5.97 -2.61 -6.47
C HIS A 154 6.30 -1.44 -7.40
N HIS A 155 6.69 -0.31 -6.85
CA HIS A 155 7.04 0.87 -7.63
C HIS A 155 8.37 0.70 -8.38
N ARG A 156 8.52 1.44 -9.46
CA ARG A 156 9.79 1.50 -10.19
C ARG A 156 10.84 2.20 -9.36
N ARG A 157 12.05 1.65 -9.36
CA ARG A 157 13.17 2.17 -8.58
C ARG A 157 13.46 3.64 -8.91
N ALA A 158 13.45 4.47 -7.88
CA ALA A 158 13.84 5.88 -7.93
C ALA A 158 15.36 6.04 -7.73
N GLU A 159 15.92 7.17 -8.18
CA GLU A 159 17.35 7.48 -8.01
C GLU A 159 17.72 7.73 -6.54
N ASP A 160 16.79 8.29 -5.77
CA ASP A 160 16.90 8.60 -4.34
C ASP A 160 16.45 7.44 -3.44
N ALA A 161 16.39 6.21 -3.97
CA ALA A 161 16.01 5.03 -3.19
C ALA A 161 16.93 4.80 -1.99
N ILE A 162 16.36 4.35 -0.86
CA ILE A 162 17.07 3.93 0.33
C ILE A 162 18.06 2.80 -0.03
N LYS A 163 19.34 3.01 0.23
CA LYS A 163 20.43 2.09 -0.19
C LYS A 163 20.81 1.10 0.90
N GLU A 164 20.81 1.53 2.15
CA GLU A 164 21.22 0.71 3.30
C GLU A 164 20.05 -0.13 3.80
N THR A 165 19.96 -1.35 3.30
CA THR A 165 18.88 -2.29 3.61
C THR A 165 19.43 -3.70 3.75
N VAL A 166 18.78 -4.52 4.58
CA VAL A 166 19.06 -5.96 4.69
C VAL A 166 18.51 -6.71 3.49
N LEU A 167 17.34 -6.28 3.01
CA LEU A 167 16.66 -6.89 1.89
C LEU A 167 15.85 -5.83 1.13
N GLN A 168 15.84 -5.92 -0.20
CA GLN A 168 14.93 -5.17 -1.07
C GLN A 168 14.15 -6.14 -1.97
N TYR A 169 12.86 -6.24 -1.75
CA TYR A 169 11.95 -6.96 -2.62
C TYR A 169 11.15 -5.97 -3.44
N MET A 170 11.75 -5.60 -4.58
CA MET A 170 11.19 -4.66 -5.55
C MET A 170 10.67 -5.45 -6.73
N GLU A 171 9.36 -5.35 -7.04
CA GLU A 171 8.74 -6.12 -8.13
C GLU A 171 7.75 -5.27 -8.94
N PRO A 172 8.25 -4.41 -9.86
CA PRO A 172 7.41 -3.49 -10.64
C PRO A 172 6.42 -4.15 -11.60
N SER A 173 6.45 -5.48 -11.72
CA SER A 173 5.47 -6.25 -12.48
C SER A 173 4.25 -6.67 -11.66
N SER A 174 4.31 -6.49 -10.34
CA SER A 174 3.18 -6.72 -9.45
C SER A 174 2.18 -5.56 -9.52
N SER A 175 0.92 -5.86 -9.27
CA SER A 175 -0.15 -4.85 -9.32
C SER A 175 -0.11 -3.91 -8.10
N SER A 176 0.35 -4.41 -6.96
CA SER A 176 0.35 -3.71 -5.68
C SER A 176 1.33 -4.37 -4.70
N THR A 177 1.69 -3.66 -3.65
CA THR A 177 2.47 -4.22 -2.54
C THR A 177 1.63 -5.23 -1.74
N SER A 178 0.32 -5.03 -1.63
CA SER A 178 -0.61 -6.01 -1.02
C SER A 178 -0.64 -7.33 -1.78
N GLU A 179 -0.51 -7.35 -3.11
CA GLU A 179 -0.31 -8.59 -3.89
C GLU A 179 0.97 -9.30 -3.44
N LEU A 180 2.09 -8.57 -3.39
CA LEU A 180 3.39 -9.12 -2.98
C LEU A 180 3.34 -9.70 -1.57
N VAL A 181 2.79 -8.96 -0.61
CA VAL A 181 2.68 -9.39 0.79
C VAL A 181 1.76 -10.60 0.91
N THR A 182 0.64 -10.64 0.18
CA THR A 182 -0.27 -11.80 0.16
C THR A 182 0.45 -13.06 -0.32
N GLU A 183 1.28 -12.96 -1.36
CA GLU A 183 2.08 -14.08 -1.86
C GLU A 183 3.15 -14.50 -0.84
N LEU A 184 3.86 -13.53 -0.22
CA LEU A 184 4.87 -13.80 0.79
C LEU A 184 4.29 -14.53 2.00
N VAL A 185 3.12 -14.13 2.49
CA VAL A 185 2.41 -14.81 3.58
C VAL A 185 2.15 -16.27 3.24
N GLY A 186 1.75 -16.58 2.01
CA GLY A 186 1.53 -17.94 1.54
C GLY A 186 2.79 -18.83 1.55
N TYR A 187 3.99 -18.24 1.52
CA TYR A 187 5.27 -18.97 1.62
C TYR A 187 5.94 -18.85 2.98
N PHE A 188 5.46 -17.96 3.85
CA PHE A 188 6.06 -17.69 5.14
C PHE A 188 5.76 -18.79 6.16
N ASN A 189 4.51 -19.24 6.22
CA ASN A 189 4.08 -20.33 7.10
C ASN A 189 2.79 -20.94 6.55
N ASP A 190 2.80 -22.23 6.20
CA ASP A 190 1.67 -22.98 5.63
C ASP A 190 0.42 -23.02 6.53
N ARG A 191 0.56 -22.68 7.80
CA ARG A 191 -0.53 -22.68 8.81
C ARG A 191 -1.06 -21.28 9.12
N MET A 192 -0.50 -20.25 8.51
CA MET A 192 -0.91 -18.88 8.77
C MET A 192 -2.17 -18.57 7.96
N GLU A 193 -3.24 -18.25 8.66
CA GLU A 193 -4.51 -17.85 8.05
C GLU A 193 -4.78 -16.37 8.32
N PHE A 194 -5.31 -15.67 7.33
CA PHE A 194 -5.80 -14.32 7.51
C PHE A 194 -7.14 -14.32 8.22
N THR A 195 -7.34 -13.34 9.12
CA THR A 195 -8.69 -12.97 9.57
C THR A 195 -9.46 -12.30 8.42
N LYS A 196 -10.76 -12.11 8.58
CA LYS A 196 -11.55 -11.36 7.58
C LYS A 196 -11.09 -9.91 7.43
N GLY A 197 -10.74 -9.26 8.54
CA GLY A 197 -10.26 -7.88 8.55
C GLY A 197 -8.94 -7.75 7.81
N GLU A 198 -7.95 -8.58 8.14
CA GLU A 198 -6.65 -8.63 7.47
C GLU A 198 -6.80 -8.89 5.95
N ALA A 199 -7.58 -9.92 5.60
CA ALA A 199 -7.84 -10.26 4.21
C ALA A 199 -8.56 -9.13 3.46
N THR A 200 -9.50 -8.43 4.12
CA THR A 200 -10.23 -7.30 3.52
C THR A 200 -9.32 -6.09 3.31
N ALA A 201 -8.42 -5.79 4.24
CA ALA A 201 -7.46 -4.71 4.12
C ALA A 201 -6.49 -4.94 2.95
N LEU A 202 -5.88 -6.13 2.86
CA LEU A 202 -5.01 -6.51 1.73
C LEU A 202 -5.76 -6.49 0.39
N TYR A 203 -7.01 -6.97 0.38
CA TYR A 203 -7.84 -6.95 -0.83
C TYR A 203 -8.17 -5.51 -1.27
N ALA A 204 -8.41 -4.58 -0.31
CA ALA A 204 -8.62 -3.18 -0.61
C ALA A 204 -7.39 -2.54 -1.28
N GLY A 205 -6.17 -2.88 -0.84
CA GLY A 205 -4.91 -2.46 -1.49
C GLY A 205 -4.84 -2.90 -2.95
N ILE A 206 -5.09 -4.20 -3.23
CA ILE A 206 -5.12 -4.68 -4.62
C ILE A 206 -6.17 -3.94 -5.45
N VAL A 207 -7.36 -3.69 -4.89
CA VAL A 207 -8.48 -3.04 -5.61
C VAL A 207 -8.16 -1.58 -5.95
N VAL A 208 -7.51 -0.83 -5.04
CA VAL A 208 -7.18 0.58 -5.30
C VAL A 208 -6.17 0.70 -6.43
N ASP A 209 -5.07 -0.03 -6.38
CA ASP A 209 -3.97 0.07 -7.35
C ASP A 209 -4.33 -0.47 -8.74
N THR A 210 -5.20 -1.47 -8.77
CA THR A 210 -5.69 -2.04 -10.03
C THR A 210 -6.90 -1.30 -10.59
N LYS A 211 -7.36 -0.22 -9.95
CA LYS A 211 -8.62 0.44 -10.30
C LYS A 211 -9.75 -0.58 -10.49
N ASN A 212 -9.97 -1.39 -9.46
CA ASN A 212 -10.96 -2.48 -9.47
C ASN A 212 -10.67 -3.54 -10.55
N PHE A 213 -9.42 -4.02 -10.63
CA PHE A 213 -8.92 -5.01 -11.59
C PHE A 213 -8.97 -4.57 -13.06
N ALA A 214 -9.06 -3.27 -13.33
CA ALA A 214 -9.09 -2.72 -14.69
C ALA A 214 -7.70 -2.51 -15.29
N VAL A 215 -6.68 -2.28 -14.47
CA VAL A 215 -5.32 -1.95 -14.94
C VAL A 215 -4.26 -2.75 -14.16
N GLN A 216 -3.09 -2.95 -14.80
CA GLN A 216 -1.89 -3.57 -14.20
C GLN A 216 -2.11 -4.93 -13.54
N THR A 217 -3.12 -5.70 -13.96
CA THR A 217 -3.43 -7.01 -13.42
C THR A 217 -2.71 -8.13 -14.18
N GLY A 218 -2.30 -9.15 -13.44
CA GLY A 218 -1.69 -10.37 -13.97
C GLY A 218 -2.26 -11.62 -13.31
N GLU A 219 -1.75 -12.81 -13.70
CA GLU A 219 -2.15 -14.09 -13.09
C GLU A 219 -1.99 -14.03 -11.55
N ARG A 220 -0.85 -13.52 -11.07
CA ARG A 220 -0.56 -13.41 -9.62
C ARG A 220 -1.53 -12.51 -8.87
N THR A 221 -2.01 -11.42 -9.50
CA THR A 221 -3.02 -10.53 -8.91
C THR A 221 -4.31 -11.29 -8.62
N PHE A 222 -4.78 -12.10 -9.58
CA PHE A 222 -5.99 -12.90 -9.40
C PHE A 222 -5.78 -14.07 -8.42
N GLU A 223 -4.59 -14.68 -8.36
CA GLU A 223 -4.25 -15.69 -7.36
C GLU A 223 -4.27 -15.11 -5.94
N ALA A 224 -3.65 -13.94 -5.74
CA ALA A 224 -3.68 -13.23 -4.46
C ALA A 224 -5.12 -12.85 -4.08
N ALA A 225 -5.87 -12.25 -4.99
CA ALA A 225 -7.27 -11.91 -4.77
C ALA A 225 -8.12 -13.16 -4.43
N ALA A 226 -7.92 -14.29 -5.11
CA ALA A 226 -8.63 -15.53 -4.82
C ALA A 226 -8.26 -16.10 -3.44
N LEU A 227 -6.99 -16.00 -3.02
CA LEU A 227 -6.55 -16.40 -1.68
C LEU A 227 -7.25 -15.54 -0.63
N LEU A 228 -7.21 -14.22 -0.76
CA LEU A 228 -7.84 -13.29 0.17
C LEU A 228 -9.36 -13.51 0.24
N ARG A 229 -10.01 -13.77 -0.91
CA ARG A 229 -11.44 -14.13 -0.94
C ARG A 229 -11.75 -15.42 -0.18
N ARG A 230 -10.91 -16.45 -0.30
CA ARG A 230 -11.05 -17.69 0.49
C ARG A 230 -10.86 -17.43 1.99
N SER A 231 -9.99 -16.51 2.35
CA SER A 231 -9.76 -16.07 3.74
C SER A 231 -10.86 -15.16 4.29
N GLY A 232 -11.88 -14.85 3.48
CA GLY A 232 -13.06 -14.11 3.93
C GLY A 232 -13.05 -12.61 3.60
N ALA A 233 -12.12 -12.12 2.77
CA ALA A 233 -12.15 -10.72 2.30
C ALA A 233 -13.53 -10.38 1.73
N ASP A 234 -14.10 -9.24 2.14
CA ASP A 234 -15.45 -8.83 1.76
C ASP A 234 -15.44 -7.65 0.77
N PRO A 235 -15.70 -7.91 -0.54
CA PRO A 235 -15.77 -6.84 -1.55
C PRO A 235 -16.85 -5.80 -1.27
N THR A 236 -17.90 -6.17 -0.52
CA THR A 236 -18.95 -5.21 -0.16
C THR A 236 -18.42 -4.17 0.82
N VAL A 237 -17.63 -4.63 1.79
CA VAL A 237 -16.92 -3.75 2.74
C VAL A 237 -15.90 -2.89 1.99
N VAL A 238 -15.07 -3.51 1.12
CA VAL A 238 -14.11 -2.76 0.31
C VAL A 238 -14.79 -1.68 -0.52
N ARG A 239 -15.93 -1.98 -1.15
CA ARG A 239 -16.71 -0.98 -1.87
C ARG A 239 -17.20 0.17 -0.96
N GLN A 240 -17.46 -0.11 0.32
CA GLN A 240 -17.83 0.95 1.28
C GLN A 240 -16.64 1.85 1.63
N LEU A 241 -15.42 1.27 1.74
CA LEU A 241 -14.20 2.04 1.99
C LEU A 241 -13.92 3.09 0.89
N PHE A 242 -14.31 2.80 -0.36
CA PHE A 242 -14.13 3.70 -1.50
C PHE A 242 -15.28 4.72 -1.69
N LYS A 243 -16.25 4.78 -0.78
CA LYS A 243 -17.29 5.81 -0.86
C LYS A 243 -16.74 7.16 -0.45
N ASP A 244 -17.09 8.16 -1.23
CA ASP A 244 -16.85 9.55 -0.87
C ASP A 244 -17.88 10.00 0.18
N ASP A 245 -17.51 10.97 0.98
CA ASP A 245 -18.46 11.78 1.72
C ASP A 245 -19.23 12.73 0.77
N MET A 246 -20.31 13.32 1.27
CA MET A 246 -21.18 14.18 0.46
C MET A 246 -20.44 15.45 0.00
N GLU A 247 -19.57 16.01 0.81
CA GLU A 247 -18.82 17.22 0.49
C GLU A 247 -17.80 16.96 -0.63
N THR A 248 -16.99 15.93 -0.48
CA THR A 248 -16.04 15.48 -1.51
C THR A 248 -16.75 15.19 -2.83
N PHE A 249 -17.89 14.48 -2.77
CA PHE A 249 -18.71 14.19 -3.95
C PHE A 249 -19.22 15.47 -4.63
N GLN A 250 -19.69 16.46 -3.86
CA GLN A 250 -20.18 17.73 -4.41
C GLN A 250 -19.08 18.54 -5.06
N ILE A 251 -17.92 18.65 -4.42
CA ILE A 251 -16.76 19.37 -4.98
C ILE A 251 -16.33 18.73 -6.30
N ARG A 252 -16.17 17.40 -6.31
CA ARG A 252 -15.79 16.66 -7.52
C ARG A 252 -16.81 16.79 -8.64
N SER A 253 -18.11 16.71 -8.31
CA SER A 253 -19.18 16.87 -9.27
C SER A 253 -19.17 18.25 -9.92
N ARG A 254 -18.89 19.30 -9.12
CA ARG A 254 -18.76 20.67 -9.63
C ARG A 254 -17.54 20.80 -10.55
N LEU A 255 -16.39 20.29 -10.13
CA LEU A 255 -15.17 20.28 -10.96
C LEU A 255 -15.41 19.63 -12.33
N ILE A 256 -16.09 18.49 -12.36
CA ILE A 256 -16.42 17.81 -13.61
C ILE A 256 -17.42 18.62 -14.46
N ALA A 257 -18.42 19.22 -13.83
CA ALA A 257 -19.45 19.99 -14.54
C ALA A 257 -18.92 21.31 -15.14
N GLU A 258 -17.94 21.93 -14.48
CA GLU A 258 -17.32 23.18 -14.89
C GLU A 258 -16.04 22.96 -15.75
N ALA A 259 -15.70 21.70 -16.06
CA ALA A 259 -14.53 21.39 -16.85
C ALA A 259 -14.66 21.87 -18.31
N GLU A 260 -13.59 22.45 -18.84
CA GLU A 260 -13.49 22.96 -20.20
C GLU A 260 -12.61 22.06 -21.08
N SER A 261 -12.91 21.99 -22.36
CA SER A 261 -12.08 21.30 -23.36
C SER A 261 -11.46 22.33 -24.31
N PRO A 262 -10.28 22.88 -23.98
CA PRO A 262 -9.62 23.91 -24.78
C PRO A 262 -9.14 23.37 -26.14
N GLU A 263 -8.85 22.06 -26.22
CA GLU A 263 -8.42 21.38 -27.43
C GLU A 263 -9.06 19.98 -27.51
N PRO A 264 -9.23 19.39 -28.70
CA PRO A 264 -9.73 18.04 -28.85
C PRO A 264 -8.87 17.03 -28.06
N GLY A 265 -9.52 16.27 -27.17
CA GLY A 265 -8.85 15.25 -26.36
C GLY A 265 -8.23 15.76 -25.06
N LEU A 266 -8.24 17.04 -24.78
CA LEU A 266 -7.81 17.64 -23.53
C LEU A 266 -9.01 18.17 -22.74
N ILE A 267 -9.09 17.88 -21.46
CA ILE A 267 -10.07 18.45 -20.52
C ILE A 267 -9.35 19.05 -19.31
N VAL A 268 -9.77 20.24 -18.89
CA VAL A 268 -9.18 20.98 -17.78
C VAL A 268 -10.27 21.47 -16.85
N SER A 269 -10.07 21.31 -15.56
CA SER A 269 -10.94 21.86 -14.51
C SER A 269 -10.10 22.57 -13.45
N VAL A 270 -10.61 23.71 -12.98
CA VAL A 270 -9.94 24.54 -11.94
C VAL A 270 -10.98 24.89 -10.87
N TYR A 271 -10.62 24.67 -9.61
CA TYR A 271 -11.44 25.04 -8.45
C TYR A 271 -10.63 25.93 -7.51
N GLU A 272 -10.93 27.22 -7.51
CA GLU A 272 -10.18 28.26 -6.78
C GLU A 272 -10.63 28.47 -5.31
N GLN A 273 -11.70 27.81 -4.89
CA GLN A 273 -12.35 28.05 -3.59
C GLN A 273 -12.58 26.74 -2.82
N ALA A 274 -11.61 25.82 -2.84
CA ALA A 274 -11.72 24.62 -2.03
C ALA A 274 -11.73 24.98 -0.53
N PRO A 275 -12.60 24.36 0.27
CA PRO A 275 -12.52 24.48 1.73
C PRO A 275 -11.12 24.10 2.19
N LYS A 276 -10.56 24.86 3.16
CA LYS A 276 -9.19 24.61 3.68
C LYS A 276 -9.00 23.20 4.26
N GLU A 277 -10.10 22.57 4.65
CA GLU A 277 -10.15 21.21 5.20
C GLU A 277 -10.30 20.14 4.11
N ALA A 278 -10.59 20.55 2.86
CA ALA A 278 -10.71 19.60 1.75
C ALA A 278 -9.35 18.99 1.42
N LYS A 279 -9.30 17.67 1.29
CA LYS A 279 -8.11 16.92 0.82
C LYS A 279 -7.86 17.20 -0.67
N SER A 280 -7.47 18.44 -0.98
CA SER A 280 -7.42 19.02 -2.34
C SER A 280 -6.67 18.17 -3.36
N SER A 281 -5.57 17.54 -2.95
CA SER A 281 -4.77 16.68 -3.84
C SER A 281 -5.51 15.39 -4.23
N VAL A 282 -6.23 14.79 -3.30
CA VAL A 282 -7.01 13.56 -3.54
C VAL A 282 -8.21 13.87 -4.45
N ILE A 283 -8.92 14.96 -4.18
CA ILE A 283 -10.05 15.40 -5.00
C ILE A 283 -9.58 15.71 -6.43
N ALA A 284 -8.46 16.41 -6.59
CA ALA A 284 -7.89 16.72 -7.90
C ALA A 284 -7.53 15.44 -8.68
N ALA A 285 -6.86 14.48 -8.03
CA ALA A 285 -6.48 13.21 -8.65
C ALA A 285 -7.71 12.39 -9.07
N GLN A 286 -8.70 12.24 -8.20
CA GLN A 286 -9.94 11.51 -8.50
C GLN A 286 -10.77 12.19 -9.59
N THR A 287 -10.79 13.52 -9.62
CA THR A 287 -11.44 14.30 -10.68
C THR A 287 -10.77 14.05 -12.03
N ALA A 288 -9.43 14.15 -12.08
CA ALA A 288 -8.67 13.90 -13.29
C ALA A 288 -8.88 12.46 -13.80
N ASP A 289 -8.85 11.46 -12.92
CA ASP A 289 -9.13 10.06 -13.26
C ASP A 289 -10.54 9.85 -13.83
N THR A 290 -11.54 10.56 -13.29
CA THR A 290 -12.92 10.50 -13.80
C THR A 290 -13.03 11.14 -15.18
N MET A 291 -12.38 12.28 -15.38
CA MET A 291 -12.44 13.01 -16.65
C MET A 291 -11.70 12.29 -17.78
N VAL A 292 -10.56 11.65 -17.52
CA VAL A 292 -9.83 10.90 -18.55
C VAL A 292 -10.55 9.62 -18.98
N ALA A 293 -11.53 9.14 -18.21
CA ALA A 293 -12.37 8.01 -18.58
C ALA A 293 -13.47 8.38 -19.60
N ILE A 294 -13.65 9.67 -19.92
CA ILE A 294 -14.62 10.13 -20.92
C ILE A 294 -14.11 9.78 -22.33
N SER A 295 -14.99 9.21 -23.14
CA SER A 295 -14.63 8.84 -24.52
C SER A 295 -14.15 10.05 -25.33
N GLY A 296 -12.99 9.90 -25.98
CA GLY A 296 -12.35 10.97 -26.76
C GLY A 296 -11.45 11.92 -25.95
N ILE A 297 -11.35 11.73 -24.63
CA ILE A 297 -10.39 12.45 -23.78
C ILE A 297 -9.14 11.59 -23.59
N TYR A 298 -7.98 12.17 -23.81
CA TYR A 298 -6.66 11.51 -23.67
C TYR A 298 -5.83 12.12 -22.56
N VAL A 299 -6.12 13.37 -22.21
CA VAL A 299 -5.43 14.13 -21.16
C VAL A 299 -6.47 14.86 -20.32
N SER A 300 -6.35 14.73 -19.01
CA SER A 300 -7.16 15.46 -18.03
C SER A 300 -6.27 16.19 -17.04
N VAL A 301 -6.65 17.42 -16.69
CA VAL A 301 -5.97 18.24 -15.68
C VAL A 301 -7.01 18.75 -14.70
N ALA A 302 -6.81 18.49 -13.41
CA ALA A 302 -7.63 19.06 -12.35
C ALA A 302 -6.75 19.83 -11.38
N ILE A 303 -7.12 21.09 -11.09
CA ILE A 303 -6.43 22.00 -10.19
C ILE A 303 -7.39 22.39 -9.08
N VAL A 304 -7.01 22.13 -7.84
CA VAL A 304 -7.76 22.51 -6.64
C VAL A 304 -6.86 23.36 -5.76
N GLN A 305 -7.29 24.58 -5.44
CA GLN A 305 -6.56 25.56 -4.63
C GLN A 305 -7.30 25.85 -3.33
#